data_18680539c4901fc5b679e3e5e01ac9f5
#
_entry.id   18680539c4901fc5b679e3e5e01ac9f5
#
_cell.length_a   1.000
_cell.length_b   1.000
_cell.length_c   1.000
_cell.angle_alpha   90.00
_cell.angle_beta   90.00
_cell.angle_gamma   90.00
#
_symmetry.space_group_name_H-M   'P 1'
#
loop_
_entity.id
_entity.type
_entity.pdbx_description
1 polymer ?
#
loop_
_entity_poly.entity_id
_entity_poly.type
_entity_poly.pdbx_seq_one_letter_code
_entity_poly.pdbx_strand_id
1 'polypeptide(L)'
;MKRQSFISKIIILGLTLSSIAALVGCSQNVQGEATSGGTNSPAVDELTAGDTQNNKNTEPADTAAGENTEAVTDISDTAGSETFNAENIELTEGLINCVTYRRDGHAWGVQLYGGGYNRSLYAESVNKFADDLEGIAKVYSMVAPTNSEFYCPPGYEELNKPQLEDISYIAENLSSKVTNVDCYNVLKQHVNEDIYFRTDHHWKVIGAYYAAEQFAKAAEVPFAELNEDNFEKKEIEGFVGSLYGTTGKEDLRTDPDEFVYYVPANDFKCYYYDMAYILDGRYPFFIPQDGKNAFGTFMGSDKKIVRVETDVKNGRKLMVIKDSYGNLEIPFYMNSFEEIYVTDVRFFDLNAIDFIKRERITDVLFTMCTASACGQNCQGIEMMRTGAGHLIDW
;
A
#
# COMPACT_ATOMS: atom_id res chain seq x y z
N MET A 1 -44.88 -0.70 -13.31
CA MET A 1 -43.72 -1.20 -14.08
C MET A 1 -43.01 -0.01 -14.77
N LYS A 2 -42.34 0.89 -14.02
CA LYS A 2 -41.48 1.98 -14.57
C LYS A 2 -40.49 2.53 -13.53
N ARG A 3 -40.00 1.72 -12.60
CA ARG A 3 -39.01 2.14 -11.58
C ARG A 3 -37.66 1.36 -11.57
N GLN A 4 -37.49 0.37 -12.46
CA GLN A 4 -36.26 -0.45 -12.48
C GLN A 4 -35.21 0.02 -13.50
N SER A 5 -35.48 1.03 -14.32
CA SER A 5 -34.55 1.48 -15.38
C SER A 5 -33.61 2.62 -14.97
N PHE A 6 -33.74 3.19 -13.77
CA PHE A 6 -32.94 4.36 -13.38
C PHE A 6 -31.72 4.01 -12.55
N ILE A 7 -31.75 2.88 -11.86
CA ILE A 7 -30.66 2.48 -10.96
C ILE A 7 -29.46 1.87 -11.72
N SER A 8 -29.73 1.17 -12.84
CA SER A 8 -28.64 0.57 -13.65
C SER A 8 -27.73 1.57 -14.39
N LYS A 9 -28.19 2.80 -14.63
CA LYS A 9 -27.37 3.79 -15.37
C LYS A 9 -26.44 4.61 -14.47
N ILE A 10 -26.69 4.69 -13.18
CA ILE A 10 -25.84 5.44 -12.24
C ILE A 10 -24.66 4.58 -11.80
N ILE A 11 -24.83 3.26 -11.74
CA ILE A 11 -23.75 2.32 -11.34
C ILE A 11 -22.63 2.23 -12.39
N ILE A 12 -22.97 2.37 -13.68
CA ILE A 12 -21.97 2.27 -14.78
C ILE A 12 -21.07 3.52 -14.86
N LEU A 13 -21.53 4.68 -14.42
CA LEU A 13 -20.75 5.93 -14.49
C LEU A 13 -19.77 6.06 -13.31
N GLY A 14 -20.04 5.43 -12.17
CA GLY A 14 -19.14 5.43 -10.99
C GLY A 14 -17.93 4.50 -11.12
N LEU A 15 -18.07 3.41 -11.89
CA LEU A 15 -17.02 2.38 -12.01
C LEU A 15 -15.87 2.77 -12.95
N THR A 16 -16.09 3.68 -13.89
CA THR A 16 -15.05 4.16 -14.81
C THR A 16 -14.15 5.24 -14.21
N LEU A 17 -14.61 5.95 -13.19
CA LEU A 17 -13.80 6.99 -12.51
C LEU A 17 -12.89 6.43 -11.43
N SER A 18 -13.27 5.35 -10.74
CA SER A 18 -12.43 4.76 -9.69
C SER A 18 -11.13 4.13 -10.21
N SER A 19 -11.15 3.59 -11.43
CA SER A 19 -9.94 3.02 -12.05
C SER A 19 -8.95 4.09 -12.50
N ILE A 20 -9.43 5.30 -12.83
CA ILE A 20 -8.59 6.43 -13.27
C ILE A 20 -8.01 7.17 -12.06
N ALA A 21 -8.72 7.26 -10.95
CA ALA A 21 -8.23 7.92 -9.73
C ALA A 21 -7.06 7.18 -9.06
N ALA A 22 -6.98 5.85 -9.19
CA ALA A 22 -5.83 5.06 -8.71
C ALA A 22 -4.53 5.36 -9.49
N LEU A 23 -4.64 5.86 -10.73
CA LEU A 23 -3.52 6.21 -11.60
C LEU A 23 -2.98 7.64 -11.38
N VAL A 24 -3.77 8.56 -10.82
CA VAL A 24 -3.39 9.97 -10.66
C VAL A 24 -2.53 10.23 -9.40
N GLY A 25 -2.36 9.25 -8.52
CA GLY A 25 -1.55 9.37 -7.30
C GLY A 25 -0.03 9.50 -7.49
N CYS A 26 0.49 9.31 -8.70
CA CYS A 26 1.94 9.33 -8.94
C CYS A 26 2.37 10.41 -9.94
N SER A 27 2.28 11.64 -9.59
CA SER A 27 2.89 12.83 -10.19
C SER A 27 1.93 13.87 -10.78
N GLN A 28 1.75 14.97 -10.08
CA GLN A 28 1.45 16.26 -10.70
C GLN A 28 2.38 17.33 -10.12
N ASN A 29 3.41 17.66 -10.89
CA ASN A 29 4.01 18.99 -10.85
C ASN A 29 3.20 19.87 -11.81
N VAL A 30 2.35 20.74 -11.31
CA VAL A 30 1.72 21.80 -12.09
C VAL A 30 2.46 23.10 -11.79
N GLN A 31 3.28 23.55 -12.74
CA GLN A 31 3.70 24.95 -12.84
C GLN A 31 2.47 25.79 -13.21
N GLY A 32 2.00 26.59 -12.26
CA GLY A 32 1.01 27.62 -12.53
C GLY A 32 1.67 28.88 -13.02
N GLU A 33 1.34 29.30 -14.25
CA GLU A 33 1.68 30.63 -14.77
C GLU A 33 0.95 31.74 -13.94
N ALA A 34 1.75 32.73 -13.52
CA ALA A 34 1.28 33.91 -12.82
C ALA A 34 0.71 34.92 -13.81
N THR A 35 -0.53 35.36 -13.60
CA THR A 35 -1.03 36.64 -14.13
C THR A 35 -1.11 37.67 -13.02
N SER A 36 -0.52 38.81 -13.34
CA SER A 36 -0.29 40.01 -12.55
C SER A 36 -1.53 40.74 -12.02
N GLY A 37 -1.43 41.34 -10.84
CA GLY A 37 -2.33 42.41 -10.38
C GLY A 37 -1.93 42.92 -9.01
N GLY A 38 -1.21 44.06 -9.00
CA GLY A 38 -0.51 44.74 -7.92
C GLY A 38 -1.34 45.20 -6.71
N THR A 39 -0.75 45.50 -5.62
CA THR A 39 -0.21 46.79 -5.11
C THR A 39 0.05 46.74 -3.61
N ASN A 40 1.19 47.32 -3.23
CA ASN A 40 1.54 47.99 -1.97
C ASN A 40 2.09 47.20 -0.78
N SER A 41 3.42 47.38 -0.66
CA SER A 41 4.23 47.39 0.59
C SER A 41 3.94 48.58 1.52
N PRO A 42 4.44 48.58 2.79
CA PRO A 42 5.82 49.03 3.06
C PRO A 42 6.59 48.18 4.09
N ALA A 43 7.84 47.95 3.84
CA ALA A 43 9.12 48.31 4.44
C ALA A 43 9.12 48.58 5.97
N VAL A 44 10.06 48.07 6.71
CA VAL A 44 11.43 48.36 7.16
C VAL A 44 11.75 47.45 8.33
N ASP A 45 12.87 46.88 8.70
CA ASP A 45 14.25 47.32 8.78
C ASP A 45 15.22 46.15 9.05
N GLU A 46 16.42 46.31 8.60
CA GLU A 46 17.65 45.58 8.88
C GLU A 46 18.06 45.62 10.38
N LEU A 47 18.82 44.57 10.80
CA LEU A 47 20.08 44.79 11.57
C LEU A 47 20.87 43.48 11.69
N THR A 48 21.93 43.42 10.93
CA THR A 48 23.37 43.10 11.12
C THR A 48 23.86 42.15 12.23
N ALA A 49 24.56 41.13 11.74
CA ALA A 49 25.91 40.60 12.04
C ALA A 49 26.52 40.62 13.49
N GLY A 50 27.19 39.52 13.82
CA GLY A 50 28.17 39.44 14.90
C GLY A 50 28.73 38.04 15.13
N ASP A 51 29.79 37.73 14.47
CA ASP A 51 31.01 37.01 14.66
C ASP A 51 31.25 36.07 15.87
N THR A 52 31.79 34.89 15.50
CA THR A 52 32.98 34.12 16.00
C THR A 52 33.23 33.94 17.52
N GLN A 53 33.43 32.69 17.94
CA GLN A 53 34.75 32.10 18.28
C GLN A 53 34.69 30.70 18.88
N ASN A 54 35.48 29.83 18.28
CA ASN A 54 36.28 28.70 18.74
C ASN A 54 36.45 28.52 20.26
N ASN A 55 36.29 27.30 20.78
CA ASN A 55 37.35 26.75 21.66
C ASN A 55 37.35 25.21 21.71
N LYS A 56 38.58 24.70 21.69
CA LYS A 56 39.05 23.32 21.66
C LYS A 56 39.13 22.70 23.05
N ASN A 57 39.20 21.35 23.04
CA ASN A 57 39.87 20.41 24.00
C ASN A 57 39.09 20.08 25.26
N THR A 58 38.92 18.81 25.64
CA THR A 58 39.89 17.77 25.97
C THR A 58 39.15 16.46 26.30
N GLU A 59 39.65 15.34 25.77
CA GLU A 59 39.47 14.00 26.39
C GLU A 59 40.29 13.87 27.67
N PRO A 60 40.02 12.91 28.60
CA PRO A 60 40.44 11.55 28.37
C PRO A 60 39.62 10.39 29.03
N ALA A 61 39.72 9.26 28.36
CA ALA A 61 40.09 7.92 28.79
C ALA A 61 39.20 7.05 29.73
N ASP A 62 38.87 5.89 29.11
CA ASP A 62 38.91 4.50 29.61
C ASP A 62 38.06 4.06 30.81
N THR A 63 37.12 3.14 30.51
CA THR A 63 37.20 1.77 31.06
C THR A 63 36.37 0.78 30.26
N ALA A 64 37.00 -0.32 29.90
CA ALA A 64 36.49 -1.47 29.16
C ALA A 64 35.49 -2.29 29.98
N ALA A 65 34.52 -2.93 29.32
CA ALA A 65 34.29 -4.38 29.39
C ALA A 65 33.02 -4.81 28.62
N GLY A 66 33.17 -5.83 27.80
CA GLY A 66 32.11 -6.78 27.46
C GLY A 66 31.75 -6.85 25.98
N GLU A 67 32.64 -7.41 25.17
CA GLU A 67 32.33 -7.97 23.87
C GLU A 67 31.25 -9.07 23.97
N ASN A 68 30.19 -8.93 23.20
CA ASN A 68 29.51 -10.08 22.65
C ASN A 68 29.07 -9.68 21.22
N THR A 69 30.02 -9.79 20.33
CA THR A 69 29.80 -9.77 18.89
C THR A 69 29.42 -11.18 18.46
N GLU A 70 28.12 -11.45 18.33
CA GLU A 70 27.69 -12.52 17.43
C GLU A 70 27.90 -12.03 16.00
N ALA A 71 28.77 -12.74 15.32
CA ALA A 71 29.14 -12.51 13.94
C ALA A 71 27.90 -12.58 13.04
N VAL A 72 27.56 -11.46 12.42
CA VAL A 72 26.76 -11.45 11.21
C VAL A 72 27.61 -12.17 10.15
N THR A 73 27.31 -13.42 9.90
CA THR A 73 27.86 -14.15 8.76
C THR A 73 27.39 -13.46 7.50
N ASP A 74 28.34 -12.86 6.81
CA ASP A 74 28.26 -12.46 5.41
C ASP A 74 27.64 -13.63 4.60
N ILE A 75 26.37 -13.49 4.27
CA ILE A 75 25.75 -14.34 3.25
C ILE A 75 26.20 -13.74 1.93
N SER A 76 27.33 -14.27 1.45
CA SER A 76 27.83 -13.99 0.11
C SER A 76 26.70 -14.16 -0.90
N ASP A 77 26.48 -13.11 -1.68
CA ASP A 77 25.72 -13.06 -2.93
C ASP A 77 26.12 -14.22 -3.88
N THR A 78 25.43 -15.34 -3.73
CA THR A 78 25.42 -16.42 -4.71
C THR A 78 23.98 -16.75 -5.11
N ALA A 79 23.19 -15.71 -5.39
CA ALA A 79 22.12 -15.84 -6.34
C ALA A 79 22.81 -15.84 -7.72
N GLY A 80 22.88 -17.00 -8.35
CA GLY A 80 23.38 -17.10 -9.72
C GLY A 80 22.69 -16.04 -10.57
N SER A 81 23.48 -15.27 -11.33
CA SER A 81 22.96 -14.33 -12.31
C SER A 81 22.26 -15.15 -13.40
N GLU A 82 21.00 -15.56 -13.17
CA GLU A 82 20.13 -15.93 -14.26
C GLU A 82 20.01 -14.69 -15.13
N THR A 83 20.48 -14.80 -16.37
CA THR A 83 20.36 -13.72 -17.35
C THR A 83 18.87 -13.41 -17.49
N PHE A 84 18.47 -12.18 -17.17
CA PHE A 84 17.10 -11.72 -17.37
C PHE A 84 16.76 -11.86 -18.86
N ASN A 85 16.03 -12.91 -19.20
CA ASN A 85 15.74 -13.25 -20.60
C ASN A 85 14.40 -12.62 -21.00
N ALA A 86 14.44 -11.37 -21.49
CA ALA A 86 13.27 -10.65 -21.98
C ALA A 86 13.46 -10.28 -23.45
N GLU A 87 12.36 -10.35 -24.21
CA GLU A 87 12.28 -9.99 -25.62
C GLU A 87 11.29 -8.84 -25.80
N ASN A 88 11.43 -8.08 -26.89
CA ASN A 88 10.51 -7.00 -27.29
C ASN A 88 10.29 -5.98 -26.16
N ILE A 89 11.40 -5.51 -25.54
CA ILE A 89 11.33 -4.56 -24.44
C ILE A 89 10.97 -3.19 -24.99
N GLU A 90 9.88 -2.61 -24.50
CA GLU A 90 9.38 -1.30 -24.94
C GLU A 90 9.05 -0.40 -23.74
N LEU A 91 9.53 0.84 -23.77
CA LEU A 91 9.18 1.90 -22.82
C LEU A 91 7.93 2.62 -23.32
N THR A 92 6.95 2.80 -22.44
CA THR A 92 5.83 3.73 -22.62
C THR A 92 6.00 4.87 -21.62
N GLU A 93 6.27 6.07 -22.15
CA GLU A 93 6.40 7.28 -21.33
C GLU A 93 5.04 7.94 -21.15
N GLY A 94 4.79 8.48 -19.94
CA GLY A 94 3.53 9.14 -19.60
C GLY A 94 3.58 9.76 -18.22
N LEU A 95 2.40 9.99 -17.62
CA LEU A 95 2.32 10.36 -16.19
C LEU A 95 2.96 9.30 -15.30
N ILE A 96 2.90 8.06 -15.74
CA ILE A 96 3.55 6.91 -15.14
C ILE A 96 4.31 6.21 -16.27
N ASN A 97 5.60 6.05 -16.11
CA ASN A 97 6.43 5.31 -17.05
C ASN A 97 6.23 3.82 -16.84
N CYS A 98 6.02 3.07 -17.92
CA CYS A 98 5.87 1.63 -17.89
C CYS A 98 6.78 0.97 -18.91
N VAL A 99 7.33 -0.19 -18.57
CA VAL A 99 8.06 -1.05 -19.50
C VAL A 99 7.23 -2.28 -19.76
N THR A 100 7.10 -2.65 -21.03
CA THR A 100 6.48 -3.93 -21.45
C THR A 100 7.51 -4.79 -22.15
N TYR A 101 7.41 -6.10 -21.97
CA TYR A 101 8.32 -7.08 -22.56
C TYR A 101 7.67 -8.45 -22.65
N ARG A 102 8.32 -9.40 -23.33
CA ARG A 102 7.94 -10.81 -23.30
C ARG A 102 8.98 -11.62 -22.53
N ARG A 103 8.53 -12.49 -21.65
CA ARG A 103 9.36 -13.44 -20.90
C ARG A 103 8.61 -14.77 -20.79
N ASP A 104 9.31 -15.87 -21.07
CA ASP A 104 8.78 -17.24 -21.00
C ASP A 104 7.48 -17.43 -21.82
N GLY A 105 7.38 -16.75 -22.97
CA GLY A 105 6.22 -16.78 -23.85
C GLY A 105 5.06 -15.88 -23.45
N HIS A 106 5.14 -15.18 -22.31
CA HIS A 106 4.11 -14.31 -21.77
C HIS A 106 4.45 -12.81 -21.91
N ALA A 107 3.41 -12.00 -22.09
CA ALA A 107 3.52 -10.55 -22.03
C ALA A 107 3.60 -10.08 -20.57
N TRP A 108 4.53 -9.16 -20.28
CA TRP A 108 4.74 -8.54 -18.98
C TRP A 108 4.71 -7.03 -19.09
N GLY A 109 4.14 -6.41 -18.09
CA GLY A 109 4.21 -4.97 -17.87
C GLY A 109 4.71 -4.69 -16.46
N VAL A 110 5.54 -3.66 -16.33
CA VAL A 110 5.98 -3.14 -15.04
C VAL A 110 5.81 -1.63 -15.02
N GLN A 111 5.26 -1.13 -13.93
CA GLN A 111 5.16 0.30 -13.66
C GLN A 111 6.44 0.75 -12.98
N LEU A 112 7.21 1.62 -13.64
CA LEU A 112 8.50 2.06 -13.12
C LEU A 112 8.32 2.97 -11.89
N TYR A 113 9.20 2.79 -10.93
CA TYR A 113 9.25 3.59 -9.71
C TYR A 113 10.30 4.70 -9.83
N GLY A 114 9.85 5.94 -9.96
CA GLY A 114 10.74 7.09 -10.16
C GLY A 114 11.44 7.59 -8.88
N GLY A 115 11.24 6.91 -7.74
CA GLY A 115 11.72 7.33 -6.42
C GLY A 115 10.64 8.07 -5.61
N GLY A 116 10.77 8.00 -4.29
CA GLY A 116 9.84 8.62 -3.35
C GLY A 116 10.34 9.99 -2.86
N TYR A 117 9.43 10.94 -2.73
CA TYR A 117 9.72 12.28 -2.20
C TYR A 117 9.10 12.55 -0.83
N ASN A 118 8.21 11.66 -0.34
CA ASN A 118 7.48 11.81 0.91
C ASN A 118 7.78 10.73 1.97
N ARG A 119 8.85 9.94 1.80
CA ARG A 119 9.19 8.86 2.75
C ARG A 119 9.36 9.36 4.20
N SER A 120 9.92 10.57 4.40
CA SER A 120 10.02 11.18 5.72
C SER A 120 8.65 11.55 6.28
N LEU A 121 7.77 12.12 5.45
CA LEU A 121 6.40 12.46 5.86
C LEU A 121 5.60 11.22 6.28
N TYR A 122 5.76 10.10 5.56
CA TYR A 122 5.15 8.83 5.93
C TYR A 122 5.59 8.40 7.34
N ALA A 123 6.90 8.27 7.57
CA ALA A 123 7.45 7.84 8.86
C ALA A 123 7.01 8.78 10.00
N GLU A 124 7.11 10.10 9.80
CA GLU A 124 6.66 11.09 10.77
C GLU A 124 5.17 10.97 11.10
N SER A 125 4.32 10.78 10.09
CA SER A 125 2.87 10.68 10.29
C SER A 125 2.48 9.41 11.05
N VAL A 126 3.11 8.27 10.72
CA VAL A 126 2.91 7.00 11.44
C VAL A 126 3.43 7.10 12.87
N ASN A 127 4.57 7.74 13.11
CA ASN A 127 5.10 7.98 14.46
C ASN A 127 4.14 8.81 15.31
N LYS A 128 3.59 9.90 14.76
CA LYS A 128 2.58 10.73 15.45
C LYS A 128 1.30 9.95 15.77
N PHE A 129 0.89 9.06 14.83
CA PHE A 129 -0.23 8.16 15.08
C PHE A 129 0.03 7.24 16.27
N ALA A 130 1.24 6.67 16.34
CA ALA A 130 1.64 5.80 17.46
C ALA A 130 1.74 6.57 18.78
N ASP A 131 2.18 7.83 18.76
CA ASP A 131 2.20 8.70 19.95
C ASP A 131 0.78 8.95 20.49
N ASP A 132 -0.18 9.26 19.60
CA ASP A 132 -1.58 9.52 19.98
C ASP A 132 -2.32 8.26 20.47
N LEU A 133 -1.80 7.08 20.15
CA LEU A 133 -2.37 5.77 20.49
C LEU A 133 -1.58 5.03 21.57
N GLU A 134 -0.60 5.67 22.21
CA GLU A 134 0.19 5.04 23.26
C GLU A 134 -0.69 4.50 24.39
N GLY A 135 -0.52 3.21 24.72
CA GLY A 135 -1.34 2.52 25.71
C GLY A 135 -2.78 2.20 25.29
N ILE A 136 -3.15 2.49 24.03
CA ILE A 136 -4.49 2.26 23.48
C ILE A 136 -4.46 1.15 22.42
N ALA A 137 -3.62 1.28 21.41
CA ALA A 137 -3.49 0.31 20.33
C ALA A 137 -2.01 0.15 19.93
N LYS A 138 -1.65 -1.03 19.45
CA LYS A 138 -0.36 -1.30 18.81
C LYS A 138 -0.39 -0.78 17.38
N VAL A 139 0.71 -0.19 16.92
CA VAL A 139 0.82 0.37 15.57
C VAL A 139 1.90 -0.36 14.79
N TYR A 140 1.55 -0.72 13.56
CA TYR A 140 2.39 -1.46 12.63
C TYR A 140 2.50 -0.73 11.30
N SER A 141 3.66 -0.82 10.67
CA SER A 141 3.92 -0.27 9.33
C SER A 141 4.46 -1.35 8.41
N MET A 142 3.81 -1.56 7.29
CA MET A 142 4.20 -2.50 6.24
C MET A 142 4.18 -1.80 4.89
N VAL A 143 5.36 -1.60 4.30
CA VAL A 143 5.50 -0.98 2.97
C VAL A 143 5.90 -2.03 1.97
N ALA A 144 5.00 -2.30 1.01
CA ALA A 144 5.18 -3.33 0.00
C ALA A 144 5.89 -2.79 -1.25
N PRO A 145 6.94 -3.45 -1.76
CA PRO A 145 7.48 -3.11 -3.06
C PRO A 145 6.46 -3.37 -4.17
N THR A 146 6.56 -2.62 -5.27
CA THR A 146 5.78 -2.88 -6.48
C THR A 146 6.53 -3.85 -7.41
N ASN A 147 5.85 -4.33 -8.45
CA ASN A 147 6.39 -5.32 -9.37
C ASN A 147 7.72 -4.90 -10.03
N SER A 148 7.95 -3.60 -10.24
CA SER A 148 9.19 -3.13 -10.88
C SER A 148 10.44 -3.33 -10.04
N GLU A 149 10.32 -3.55 -8.73
CA GLU A 149 11.48 -3.87 -7.88
C GLU A 149 12.15 -5.18 -8.29
N PHE A 150 11.34 -6.18 -8.66
CA PHE A 150 11.82 -7.53 -8.92
C PHE A 150 11.77 -7.94 -10.39
N TYR A 151 10.94 -7.27 -11.21
CA TYR A 151 10.64 -7.71 -12.57
C TYR A 151 10.95 -6.63 -13.62
N CYS A 152 11.58 -5.52 -13.26
CA CYS A 152 12.03 -4.54 -14.25
C CYS A 152 13.23 -5.10 -15.02
N PRO A 153 13.20 -5.11 -16.37
CA PRO A 153 14.36 -5.49 -17.15
C PRO A 153 15.52 -4.52 -16.95
N PRO A 154 16.78 -4.95 -17.09
CA PRO A 154 17.95 -4.08 -16.96
C PRO A 154 17.95 -2.97 -18.03
N GLY A 155 18.62 -1.87 -17.70
CA GLY A 155 18.76 -0.71 -18.62
C GLY A 155 17.76 0.42 -18.33
N TYR A 156 16.96 0.30 -17.27
CA TYR A 156 15.97 1.31 -16.86
C TYR A 156 16.24 1.91 -15.47
N GLU A 157 17.43 1.75 -14.94
CA GLU A 157 17.83 2.16 -13.57
C GLU A 157 17.68 3.68 -13.34
N GLU A 158 17.76 4.48 -14.39
CA GLU A 158 17.53 5.93 -14.29
C GLU A 158 16.05 6.28 -14.07
N LEU A 159 15.14 5.45 -14.58
CA LEU A 159 13.69 5.63 -14.48
C LEU A 159 13.06 4.77 -13.40
N ASN A 160 13.72 3.69 -13.00
CA ASN A 160 13.27 2.75 -11.98
C ASN A 160 14.26 2.74 -10.81
N LYS A 161 13.97 3.50 -9.77
CA LYS A 161 14.84 3.59 -8.60
C LYS A 161 14.61 2.40 -7.66
N PRO A 162 15.66 1.93 -6.94
CA PRO A 162 15.52 0.85 -5.97
C PRO A 162 14.54 1.22 -4.87
N GLN A 163 13.47 0.43 -4.71
CA GLN A 163 12.45 0.69 -3.70
C GLN A 163 12.93 0.33 -2.29
N LEU A 164 13.90 -0.59 -2.19
CA LEU A 164 14.53 -0.95 -0.92
C LEU A 164 15.12 0.25 -0.18
N GLU A 165 15.67 1.24 -0.90
CA GLU A 165 16.23 2.45 -0.29
C GLU A 165 15.16 3.25 0.47
N ASP A 166 13.98 3.41 -0.11
CA ASP A 166 12.88 4.14 0.51
C ASP A 166 12.23 3.32 1.63
N ILE A 167 12.05 2.00 1.44
CA ILE A 167 11.53 1.08 2.45
C ILE A 167 12.45 1.05 3.67
N SER A 168 13.78 0.93 3.47
CA SER A 168 14.77 0.95 4.54
C SER A 168 14.78 2.28 5.27
N TYR A 169 14.75 3.40 4.53
CA TYR A 169 14.67 4.72 5.15
C TYR A 169 13.43 4.85 6.06
N ILE A 170 12.26 4.40 5.60
CA ILE A 170 11.05 4.41 6.42
C ILE A 170 11.28 3.58 7.68
N ALA A 171 11.72 2.33 7.55
CA ALA A 171 11.94 1.42 8.67
C ALA A 171 12.90 2.00 9.72
N GLU A 172 14.00 2.62 9.30
CA GLU A 172 15.01 3.24 10.16
C GLU A 172 14.51 4.51 10.88
N ASN A 173 13.49 5.18 10.33
CA ASN A 173 12.91 6.41 10.89
C ASN A 173 11.59 6.19 11.64
N LEU A 174 11.12 4.94 11.76
CA LEU A 174 10.02 4.61 12.65
C LEU A 174 10.46 4.70 14.12
N SER A 175 9.60 5.23 14.97
CA SER A 175 9.83 5.25 16.42
C SER A 175 9.70 3.84 17.03
N SER A 176 10.25 3.63 18.21
CA SER A 176 10.12 2.36 18.94
C SER A 176 8.69 1.98 19.31
N LYS A 177 7.71 2.88 19.12
CA LYS A 177 6.28 2.63 19.32
C LYS A 177 5.61 2.01 18.10
N VAL A 178 6.29 1.97 16.95
CA VAL A 178 5.80 1.39 15.70
C VAL A 178 6.58 0.12 15.42
N THR A 179 5.88 -0.96 15.17
CA THR A 179 6.50 -2.21 14.71
C THR A 179 6.61 -2.20 13.20
N ASN A 180 7.84 -2.20 12.67
CA ASN A 180 8.07 -2.40 11.25
C ASN A 180 7.80 -3.86 10.86
N VAL A 181 7.00 -4.08 9.82
CA VAL A 181 6.72 -5.40 9.26
C VAL A 181 7.48 -5.54 7.94
N ASP A 182 8.50 -6.37 7.95
CA ASP A 182 9.35 -6.59 6.77
C ASP A 182 8.70 -7.58 5.80
N CYS A 183 7.92 -7.05 4.85
CA CYS A 183 7.40 -7.85 3.75
C CYS A 183 8.36 -7.89 2.54
N TYR A 184 9.35 -6.96 2.46
CA TYR A 184 10.29 -6.92 1.34
C TYR A 184 11.11 -8.20 1.23
N ASN A 185 11.74 -8.60 2.34
CA ASN A 185 12.64 -9.77 2.34
C ASN A 185 11.89 -11.07 2.11
N VAL A 186 10.66 -11.22 2.60
CA VAL A 186 9.87 -12.43 2.30
C VAL A 186 9.45 -12.45 0.83
N LEU A 187 8.99 -11.35 0.26
CA LEU A 187 8.63 -11.28 -1.16
C LEU A 187 9.84 -11.55 -2.06
N LYS A 188 11.02 -11.02 -1.73
CA LYS A 188 12.26 -11.28 -2.45
C LYS A 188 12.62 -12.77 -2.51
N GLN A 189 12.30 -13.55 -1.48
CA GLN A 189 12.54 -15.00 -1.46
C GLN A 189 11.58 -15.78 -2.38
N HIS A 190 10.43 -15.20 -2.71
CA HIS A 190 9.35 -15.83 -3.48
C HIS A 190 9.16 -15.24 -4.89
N VAL A 191 10.12 -14.47 -5.41
CA VAL A 191 10.02 -13.83 -6.74
C VAL A 191 9.83 -14.79 -7.90
N ASN A 192 10.18 -16.06 -7.73
CA ASN A 192 10.00 -17.10 -8.74
C ASN A 192 8.64 -17.81 -8.65
N GLU A 193 7.76 -17.40 -7.73
CA GLU A 193 6.45 -18.01 -7.48
C GLU A 193 5.29 -17.21 -8.09
N ASP A 194 5.56 -16.33 -9.06
CA ASP A 194 4.54 -15.55 -9.76
C ASP A 194 3.70 -14.68 -8.79
N ILE A 195 4.37 -13.97 -7.88
CA ILE A 195 3.76 -13.20 -6.80
C ILE A 195 3.19 -11.83 -7.24
N TYR A 196 3.38 -11.41 -8.50
CA TYR A 196 2.81 -10.20 -9.09
C TYR A 196 2.06 -10.51 -10.38
N PHE A 197 1.04 -9.68 -10.68
CA PHE A 197 0.36 -9.74 -11.97
C PHE A 197 1.29 -9.24 -13.09
N ARG A 198 1.15 -9.84 -14.27
CA ARG A 198 1.85 -9.43 -15.48
C ARG A 198 1.19 -8.24 -16.16
N THR A 199 -0.13 -8.13 -16.05
CA THR A 199 -0.96 -7.11 -16.72
C THR A 199 -1.40 -5.99 -15.78
N ASP A 200 -1.06 -6.09 -14.48
CA ASP A 200 -1.42 -5.12 -13.44
C ASP A 200 -0.22 -4.76 -12.54
N HIS A 201 -0.28 -3.61 -11.89
CA HIS A 201 0.78 -3.15 -11.00
C HIS A 201 0.73 -3.77 -9.59
N HIS A 202 -0.33 -4.48 -9.25
CA HIS A 202 -0.49 -5.10 -7.93
C HIS A 202 0.22 -6.46 -7.83
N TRP A 203 0.47 -6.86 -6.60
CA TRP A 203 0.78 -8.25 -6.30
C TRP A 203 -0.41 -9.17 -6.54
N LYS A 204 -0.14 -10.45 -6.73
CA LYS A 204 -1.14 -11.52 -6.68
C LYS A 204 -1.46 -11.87 -5.23
N VAL A 205 -2.53 -12.61 -5.04
CA VAL A 205 -2.98 -13.03 -3.71
C VAL A 205 -1.93 -13.82 -2.94
N ILE A 206 -1.03 -14.55 -3.62
CA ILE A 206 0.05 -15.28 -2.94
C ILE A 206 1.12 -14.33 -2.38
N GLY A 207 1.44 -13.25 -3.07
CA GLY A 207 2.32 -12.20 -2.54
C GLY A 207 1.69 -11.53 -1.31
N ALA A 208 0.40 -11.21 -1.39
CA ALA A 208 -0.36 -10.65 -0.25
C ALA A 208 -0.42 -11.63 0.94
N TYR A 209 -0.52 -12.94 0.70
CA TYR A 209 -0.48 -13.97 1.74
C TYR A 209 0.85 -13.95 2.51
N TYR A 210 1.98 -13.92 1.81
CA TYR A 210 3.29 -13.86 2.46
C TYR A 210 3.47 -12.58 3.30
N ALA A 211 3.01 -11.44 2.79
CA ALA A 211 3.03 -10.19 3.53
C ALA A 211 2.12 -10.23 4.78
N ALA A 212 0.90 -10.75 4.63
CA ALA A 212 -0.05 -10.92 5.73
C ALA A 212 0.46 -11.86 6.82
N GLU A 213 1.19 -12.92 6.45
CA GLU A 213 1.84 -13.82 7.40
C GLU A 213 2.89 -13.09 8.24
N GLN A 214 3.71 -12.22 7.63
CA GLN A 214 4.69 -11.42 8.38
C GLN A 214 4.02 -10.47 9.36
N PHE A 215 2.90 -9.83 8.94
CA PHE A 215 2.13 -9.00 9.88
C PHE A 215 1.56 -9.82 11.03
N ALA A 216 0.97 -10.98 10.76
CA ALA A 216 0.41 -11.83 11.82
C ALA A 216 1.49 -12.27 12.83
N LYS A 217 2.70 -12.61 12.36
CA LYS A 217 3.86 -12.90 13.21
C LYS A 217 4.25 -11.68 14.07
N ALA A 218 4.32 -10.49 13.47
CA ALA A 218 4.66 -9.26 14.19
C ALA A 218 3.58 -8.86 15.21
N ALA A 219 2.31 -9.10 14.89
CA ALA A 219 1.17 -8.83 15.77
C ALA A 219 0.94 -9.89 16.85
N GLU A 220 1.65 -11.04 16.76
CA GLU A 220 1.49 -12.19 17.66
C GLU A 220 0.05 -12.70 17.68
N VAL A 221 -0.57 -12.81 16.49
CA VAL A 221 -1.91 -13.38 16.32
C VAL A 221 -1.85 -14.70 15.57
N PRO A 222 -2.86 -15.60 15.76
CA PRO A 222 -2.97 -16.80 14.93
C PRO A 222 -3.02 -16.44 13.45
N PHE A 223 -2.45 -17.28 12.60
CA PHE A 223 -2.51 -17.14 11.15
C PHE A 223 -2.84 -18.50 10.54
N ALA A 224 -3.83 -18.51 9.64
CA ALA A 224 -4.28 -19.74 9.01
C ALA A 224 -3.36 -20.11 7.84
N GLU A 225 -2.90 -21.35 7.81
CA GLU A 225 -2.15 -21.92 6.70
C GLU A 225 -3.00 -21.91 5.41
N LEU A 226 -2.38 -21.58 4.28
CA LEU A 226 -3.05 -21.54 2.99
C LEU A 226 -3.27 -22.94 2.44
N ASN A 227 -4.37 -23.57 2.84
CA ASN A 227 -4.79 -24.90 2.43
C ASN A 227 -6.33 -24.95 2.28
N GLU A 228 -6.83 -26.09 1.75
CA GLU A 228 -8.25 -26.29 1.45
C GLU A 228 -9.14 -26.37 2.72
N ASP A 229 -8.58 -26.67 3.89
CA ASP A 229 -9.32 -26.69 5.15
C ASP A 229 -9.64 -25.26 5.66
N ASN A 230 -8.77 -24.30 5.35
CA ASN A 230 -8.87 -22.94 5.83
C ASN A 230 -9.43 -21.95 4.79
N PHE A 231 -9.27 -22.27 3.49
CA PHE A 231 -9.65 -21.35 2.41
C PHE A 231 -10.21 -22.10 1.19
N GLU A 232 -11.28 -21.57 0.62
CA GLU A 232 -11.78 -21.98 -0.69
C GLU A 232 -11.10 -21.13 -1.77
N LYS A 233 -10.33 -21.77 -2.66
CA LYS A 233 -9.73 -21.12 -3.83
C LYS A 233 -10.80 -20.78 -4.87
N LYS A 234 -10.81 -19.54 -5.36
CA LYS A 234 -11.66 -19.06 -6.45
C LYS A 234 -10.80 -18.42 -7.53
N GLU A 235 -11.28 -18.50 -8.77
CA GLU A 235 -10.57 -18.00 -9.94
C GLU A 235 -11.50 -17.18 -10.83
N ILE A 236 -10.96 -16.12 -11.42
CA ILE A 236 -11.61 -15.29 -12.44
C ILE A 236 -10.68 -15.28 -13.65
N GLU A 237 -11.14 -15.86 -14.74
CA GLU A 237 -10.38 -15.92 -15.98
C GLU A 237 -10.37 -14.57 -16.72
N GLY A 238 -9.32 -14.34 -17.52
CA GLY A 238 -9.26 -13.21 -18.44
C GLY A 238 -9.05 -11.87 -17.79
N PHE A 239 -8.33 -11.80 -16.67
CA PHE A 239 -7.99 -10.55 -16.01
C PHE A 239 -6.96 -9.77 -16.83
N VAL A 240 -7.36 -8.59 -17.28
CA VAL A 240 -6.48 -7.60 -17.92
C VAL A 240 -6.45 -6.37 -17.02
N GLY A 241 -5.30 -6.17 -16.38
CA GLY A 241 -5.13 -5.14 -15.37
C GLY A 241 -4.85 -3.74 -15.92
N SER A 242 -4.51 -2.85 -15.01
CA SER A 242 -4.32 -1.41 -15.25
C SER A 242 -3.19 -1.08 -16.22
N LEU A 243 -2.17 -1.95 -16.37
CA LEU A 243 -1.03 -1.70 -17.26
C LEU A 243 -1.42 -1.71 -18.73
N TYR A 244 -2.44 -2.49 -19.12
CA TYR A 244 -3.00 -2.35 -20.46
C TYR A 244 -3.62 -0.96 -20.69
N GLY A 245 -4.41 -0.48 -19.73
CA GLY A 245 -5.02 0.86 -19.83
C GLY A 245 -3.99 1.98 -19.88
N THR A 246 -2.85 1.83 -19.17
CA THR A 246 -1.77 2.80 -19.14
C THR A 246 -0.92 2.78 -20.41
N THR A 247 -0.62 1.59 -20.94
CA THR A 247 0.34 1.41 -22.05
C THR A 247 -0.31 1.29 -23.42
N GLY A 248 -1.57 0.85 -23.48
CA GLY A 248 -2.28 0.50 -24.73
C GLY A 248 -1.67 -0.70 -25.47
N LYS A 249 -0.80 -1.50 -24.82
CA LYS A 249 -0.08 -2.61 -25.46
C LYS A 249 -1.00 -3.83 -25.60
N GLU A 250 -1.37 -4.16 -26.84
CA GLU A 250 -2.27 -5.27 -27.18
C GLU A 250 -1.77 -6.63 -26.66
N ASP A 251 -0.47 -6.82 -26.54
CA ASP A 251 0.11 -8.06 -26.00
C ASP A 251 -0.40 -8.34 -24.57
N LEU A 252 -0.50 -7.30 -23.71
CA LEU A 252 -1.06 -7.46 -22.36
C LEU A 252 -2.54 -7.86 -22.39
N ARG A 253 -3.32 -7.33 -23.37
CA ARG A 253 -4.74 -7.66 -23.51
C ARG A 253 -4.99 -9.07 -24.04
N THR A 254 -4.13 -9.55 -24.93
CA THR A 254 -4.29 -10.84 -25.60
C THR A 254 -3.67 -12.00 -24.82
N ASP A 255 -2.89 -11.68 -23.77
CA ASP A 255 -2.30 -12.64 -22.84
C ASP A 255 -2.69 -12.27 -21.39
N PRO A 256 -3.97 -12.43 -21.00
CA PRO A 256 -4.47 -12.01 -19.71
C PRO A 256 -3.90 -12.85 -18.56
N ASP A 257 -3.99 -12.29 -17.35
CA ASP A 257 -3.72 -13.04 -16.12
C ASP A 257 -4.95 -13.85 -15.67
N GLU A 258 -4.70 -14.82 -14.83
CA GLU A 258 -5.68 -15.47 -13.99
C GLU A 258 -5.74 -14.72 -12.65
N PHE A 259 -6.95 -14.30 -12.23
CA PHE A 259 -7.16 -13.63 -10.96
C PHE A 259 -7.64 -14.62 -9.91
N VAL A 260 -6.72 -15.09 -9.08
CA VAL A 260 -7.02 -16.00 -7.96
C VAL A 260 -7.34 -15.18 -6.71
N TYR A 261 -8.32 -15.64 -5.93
CA TYR A 261 -8.58 -15.15 -4.58
C TYR A 261 -9.02 -16.29 -3.66
N TYR A 262 -8.89 -16.09 -2.36
CA TYR A 262 -9.22 -17.08 -1.35
C TYR A 262 -10.32 -16.58 -0.43
N VAL A 263 -11.34 -17.43 -0.24
CA VAL A 263 -12.46 -17.17 0.65
C VAL A 263 -12.20 -17.94 1.94
N PRO A 264 -12.09 -17.29 3.11
CA PRO A 264 -11.89 -17.97 4.38
C PRO A 264 -13.03 -18.92 4.71
N ALA A 265 -12.71 -20.08 5.28
CA ALA A 265 -13.69 -21.11 5.66
C ALA A 265 -14.45 -20.75 6.95
N ASN A 266 -13.91 -19.88 7.78
CA ASN A 266 -14.56 -19.45 9.02
C ASN A 266 -15.74 -18.50 8.77
N ASP A 267 -16.64 -18.39 9.74
CA ASP A 267 -17.82 -17.53 9.64
C ASP A 267 -17.45 -16.05 9.80
N PHE A 268 -17.92 -15.23 8.88
CA PHE A 268 -17.77 -13.77 8.96
C PHE A 268 -19.00 -13.02 8.44
N LYS A 269 -19.14 -11.75 8.85
CA LYS A 269 -20.16 -10.82 8.40
C LYS A 269 -19.53 -9.51 8.01
N CYS A 270 -19.98 -8.92 6.91
CA CYS A 270 -19.43 -7.68 6.41
C CYS A 270 -20.48 -6.57 6.45
N TYR A 271 -20.13 -5.41 6.97
CA TYR A 271 -20.99 -4.25 7.15
C TYR A 271 -20.41 -3.08 6.36
N TYR A 272 -21.26 -2.49 5.54
CA TYR A 272 -20.93 -1.35 4.71
C TYR A 272 -21.52 -0.07 5.30
N TYR A 273 -20.85 1.01 5.08
CA TYR A 273 -21.27 2.34 5.50
C TYR A 273 -21.37 3.23 4.27
N ASP A 274 -22.35 4.14 4.30
CA ASP A 274 -22.47 5.18 3.26
C ASP A 274 -21.38 6.26 3.41
N MET A 275 -21.43 7.26 2.55
CA MET A 275 -20.47 8.37 2.54
C MET A 275 -20.49 9.21 3.82
N ALA A 276 -21.57 9.18 4.59
CA ALA A 276 -21.73 9.86 5.88
C ALA A 276 -21.41 8.96 7.08
N TYR A 277 -20.82 7.77 6.86
CA TYR A 277 -20.52 6.75 7.87
C TYR A 277 -21.76 6.23 8.62
N ILE A 278 -22.91 6.29 7.97
CA ILE A 278 -24.13 5.65 8.45
C ILE A 278 -24.17 4.22 7.92
N LEU A 279 -24.51 3.28 8.77
CA LEU A 279 -24.63 1.87 8.38
C LEU A 279 -25.64 1.73 7.23
N ASP A 280 -25.16 1.41 6.04
CA ASP A 280 -25.97 1.20 4.84
C ASP A 280 -26.58 -0.20 4.82
N GLY A 281 -25.82 -1.20 5.22
CA GLY A 281 -26.32 -2.56 5.30
C GLY A 281 -25.24 -3.63 5.50
N ARG A 282 -25.71 -4.88 5.46
CA ARG A 282 -24.89 -6.07 5.48
C ARG A 282 -24.84 -6.64 4.07
N TYR A 283 -23.64 -6.67 3.47
CA TYR A 283 -23.42 -7.16 2.12
C TYR A 283 -22.27 -8.18 2.09
N PRO A 284 -22.16 -9.00 1.03
CA PRO A 284 -21.02 -9.89 0.88
C PRO A 284 -19.69 -9.11 0.79
N PHE A 285 -18.64 -9.64 1.42
CA PHE A 285 -17.29 -9.13 1.22
C PHE A 285 -16.78 -9.48 -0.20
N PHE A 286 -17.02 -10.71 -0.63
CA PHE A 286 -16.68 -11.18 -1.96
C PHE A 286 -17.87 -11.02 -2.89
N ILE A 287 -17.70 -10.16 -3.91
CA ILE A 287 -18.74 -9.82 -4.89
C ILE A 287 -18.35 -10.46 -6.22
N PRO A 288 -19.17 -11.34 -6.81
CA PRO A 288 -18.84 -11.95 -8.09
C PRO A 288 -18.55 -10.90 -9.18
N GLN A 289 -17.43 -11.05 -9.86
CA GLN A 289 -16.94 -10.16 -10.91
C GLN A 289 -16.55 -10.94 -12.15
N ASP A 290 -16.33 -10.24 -13.26
CA ASP A 290 -15.68 -10.72 -14.47
C ASP A 290 -14.20 -10.27 -14.52
N GLY A 291 -13.45 -10.77 -15.49
CA GLY A 291 -12.02 -10.45 -15.64
C GLY A 291 -11.72 -8.95 -15.86
N LYS A 292 -12.71 -8.13 -16.23
CA LYS A 292 -12.51 -6.69 -16.40
C LYS A 292 -12.53 -5.91 -15.09
N ASN A 293 -13.22 -6.46 -14.08
CA ASN A 293 -13.44 -5.81 -12.79
C ASN A 293 -12.97 -6.69 -11.63
N ALA A 294 -12.01 -7.60 -11.84
CA ALA A 294 -11.64 -8.64 -10.89
C ALA A 294 -11.32 -8.08 -9.49
N PHE A 295 -10.64 -6.92 -9.37
CA PHE A 295 -10.41 -6.27 -8.09
C PHE A 295 -11.69 -5.85 -7.36
N GLY A 296 -12.79 -5.61 -8.07
CA GLY A 296 -14.11 -5.37 -7.47
C GLY A 296 -14.67 -6.56 -6.70
N THR A 297 -14.04 -7.74 -6.78
CA THR A 297 -14.38 -8.90 -5.95
C THR A 297 -14.27 -8.55 -4.47
N PHE A 298 -13.31 -7.74 -4.07
CA PHE A 298 -13.15 -7.29 -2.70
C PHE A 298 -14.00 -6.04 -2.44
N MET A 299 -15.08 -6.18 -1.70
CA MET A 299 -15.93 -5.06 -1.26
C MET A 299 -16.54 -4.20 -2.38
N GLY A 300 -16.45 -4.63 -3.64
CA GLY A 300 -16.94 -3.91 -4.83
C GLY A 300 -16.05 -2.78 -5.34
N SER A 301 -15.20 -2.20 -4.51
CA SER A 301 -14.16 -1.19 -4.78
C SER A 301 -13.53 -0.73 -3.47
N ASP A 302 -12.54 0.17 -3.54
CA ASP A 302 -12.05 0.86 -2.35
C ASP A 302 -13.18 1.66 -1.68
N LYS A 303 -13.27 1.57 -0.35
CA LYS A 303 -14.31 2.18 0.47
C LYS A 303 -13.69 3.07 1.54
N LYS A 304 -14.46 4.08 2.00
CA LYS A 304 -14.07 4.87 3.18
C LYS A 304 -13.86 3.95 4.38
N ILE A 305 -14.80 3.03 4.60
CA ILE A 305 -14.74 2.03 5.65
C ILE A 305 -15.64 0.84 5.35
N VAL A 306 -15.16 -0.35 5.66
CA VAL A 306 -15.93 -1.59 5.74
C VAL A 306 -15.56 -2.28 7.05
N ARG A 307 -16.53 -2.78 7.81
CA ARG A 307 -16.31 -3.58 9.02
C ARG A 307 -16.59 -5.04 8.74
N VAL A 308 -15.65 -5.91 9.09
CA VAL A 308 -15.80 -7.35 9.07
C VAL A 308 -15.85 -7.86 10.52
N GLU A 309 -16.89 -8.59 10.89
CA GLU A 309 -16.99 -9.36 12.13
C GLU A 309 -16.73 -10.82 11.81
N THR A 310 -15.87 -11.47 12.55
CA THR A 310 -15.52 -12.89 12.40
C THR A 310 -16.05 -13.71 13.58
N ASP A 311 -15.91 -15.01 13.50
CA ASP A 311 -16.17 -15.93 14.61
C ASP A 311 -14.99 -16.08 15.59
N VAL A 312 -13.83 -15.48 15.30
CA VAL A 312 -12.69 -15.39 16.23
C VAL A 312 -13.09 -14.66 17.50
N LYS A 313 -12.67 -15.19 18.68
CA LYS A 313 -13.03 -14.65 20.00
C LYS A 313 -11.77 -14.42 20.84
N ASN A 314 -10.90 -13.53 20.40
CA ASN A 314 -9.64 -13.19 21.07
C ASN A 314 -9.58 -11.73 21.58
N GLY A 315 -10.66 -10.97 21.38
CA GLY A 315 -10.72 -9.56 21.77
C GLY A 315 -9.85 -8.62 20.94
N ARG A 316 -9.20 -9.12 19.88
CA ARG A 316 -8.32 -8.32 19.00
C ARG A 316 -9.14 -7.70 17.87
N LYS A 317 -9.00 -6.39 17.71
CA LYS A 317 -9.66 -5.61 16.66
C LYS A 317 -8.63 -4.87 15.85
N LEU A 318 -8.64 -5.10 14.55
CA LEU A 318 -7.68 -4.53 13.60
C LEU A 318 -8.30 -3.37 12.82
N MET A 319 -7.62 -2.24 12.75
CA MET A 319 -7.87 -1.22 11.72
C MET A 319 -6.77 -1.33 10.66
N VAL A 320 -7.17 -1.56 9.42
CA VAL A 320 -6.26 -1.58 8.27
C VAL A 320 -6.39 -0.24 7.54
N ILE A 321 -5.32 0.54 7.54
CA ILE A 321 -5.20 1.79 6.79
C ILE A 321 -4.35 1.48 5.55
N LYS A 322 -4.97 1.44 4.38
CA LYS A 322 -4.38 0.88 3.17
C LYS A 322 -4.57 1.76 1.94
N ASP A 323 -3.83 1.44 0.88
CA ASP A 323 -4.19 1.67 -0.51
C ASP A 323 -4.78 0.40 -1.13
N SER A 324 -4.92 0.33 -2.46
CA SER A 324 -5.50 -0.84 -3.14
C SER A 324 -4.73 -2.15 -2.94
N TYR A 325 -3.43 -2.09 -2.62
CA TYR A 325 -2.62 -3.29 -2.32
C TYR A 325 -3.19 -4.10 -1.17
N GLY A 326 -3.62 -3.43 -0.09
CA GLY A 326 -4.16 -4.08 1.09
C GLY A 326 -5.47 -4.86 0.87
N ASN A 327 -6.18 -4.66 -0.25
CA ASN A 327 -7.42 -5.40 -0.53
C ASN A 327 -7.23 -6.92 -0.52
N LEU A 328 -6.10 -7.40 -1.06
CA LEU A 328 -5.81 -8.83 -1.16
C LEU A 328 -5.34 -9.46 0.15
N GLU A 329 -4.96 -8.65 1.14
CA GLU A 329 -4.53 -9.11 2.46
C GLU A 329 -5.71 -9.43 3.39
N ILE A 330 -6.83 -8.68 3.26
CA ILE A 330 -7.94 -8.72 4.20
C ILE A 330 -8.48 -10.12 4.46
N PRO A 331 -8.67 -11.00 3.46
CA PRO A 331 -9.15 -12.36 3.67
C PRO A 331 -8.32 -13.16 4.68
N PHE A 332 -7.00 -12.95 4.69
CA PHE A 332 -6.08 -13.68 5.55
C PHE A 332 -6.14 -13.23 7.02
N TYR A 333 -6.59 -12.00 7.27
CA TYR A 333 -6.79 -11.47 8.63
C TYR A 333 -8.08 -11.96 9.28
N MET A 334 -9.04 -12.50 8.50
CA MET A 334 -10.34 -12.94 9.02
C MET A 334 -10.25 -14.15 9.95
N ASN A 335 -9.13 -14.91 9.92
CA ASN A 335 -8.84 -15.98 10.88
C ASN A 335 -8.03 -15.51 12.11
N SER A 336 -7.65 -14.23 12.14
CA SER A 336 -6.73 -13.69 13.15
C SER A 336 -7.36 -12.71 14.11
N PHE A 337 -8.40 -11.98 13.67
CA PHE A 337 -9.01 -10.88 14.43
C PHE A 337 -10.52 -11.06 14.59
N GLU A 338 -11.07 -10.62 15.74
CA GLU A 338 -12.50 -10.64 16.01
C GLU A 338 -13.27 -9.64 15.16
N GLU A 339 -12.71 -8.45 14.96
CA GLU A 339 -13.24 -7.42 14.07
C GLU A 339 -12.11 -6.81 13.24
N ILE A 340 -12.41 -6.47 11.98
CA ILE A 340 -11.47 -5.81 11.06
C ILE A 340 -12.19 -4.59 10.48
N TYR A 341 -11.59 -3.41 10.63
CA TYR A 341 -12.02 -2.16 10.03
C TYR A 341 -11.12 -1.85 8.85
N VAL A 342 -11.61 -2.07 7.65
CA VAL A 342 -10.87 -1.82 6.40
C VAL A 342 -11.11 -0.39 5.99
N THR A 343 -10.07 0.43 5.97
CA THR A 343 -10.14 1.84 5.62
C THR A 343 -9.14 2.19 4.53
N ASP A 344 -9.48 3.14 3.69
CA ASP A 344 -8.58 3.60 2.63
C ASP A 344 -8.02 4.97 2.98
N VAL A 345 -6.70 5.10 2.92
CA VAL A 345 -5.96 6.31 3.28
C VAL A 345 -6.35 7.53 2.44
N ARG A 346 -6.91 7.31 1.26
CA ARG A 346 -7.33 8.36 0.32
C ARG A 346 -8.71 8.91 0.61
N PHE A 347 -9.58 8.12 1.28
CA PHE A 347 -11.02 8.37 1.35
C PHE A 347 -11.58 8.51 2.76
N PHE A 348 -10.91 7.96 3.76
CA PHE A 348 -11.37 8.04 5.15
C PHE A 348 -11.17 9.47 5.69
N ASP A 349 -12.24 10.15 6.10
CA ASP A 349 -12.26 11.58 6.44
C ASP A 349 -12.75 11.87 7.87
N LEU A 350 -12.90 10.83 8.70
CA LEU A 350 -13.09 11.04 10.14
C LEU A 350 -11.74 11.20 10.86
N ASN A 351 -11.79 11.71 12.10
CA ASN A 351 -10.64 11.60 12.98
C ASN A 351 -10.42 10.14 13.37
N ALA A 352 -9.34 9.54 12.85
CA ALA A 352 -9.07 8.12 13.04
C ALA A 352 -8.69 7.80 14.49
N ILE A 353 -8.06 8.72 15.21
CA ILE A 353 -7.69 8.55 16.62
C ILE A 353 -8.96 8.41 17.48
N ASP A 354 -9.93 9.30 17.26
CA ASP A 354 -11.22 9.23 17.99
C ASP A 354 -12.02 7.99 17.59
N PHE A 355 -11.95 7.60 16.31
CA PHE A 355 -12.57 6.38 15.80
C PHE A 355 -12.00 5.13 16.49
N ILE A 356 -10.66 4.99 16.53
CA ILE A 356 -9.93 3.89 17.16
C ILE A 356 -10.31 3.76 18.65
N LYS A 357 -10.34 4.88 19.37
CA LYS A 357 -10.72 4.91 20.78
C LYS A 357 -12.17 4.49 20.99
N ARG A 358 -13.10 4.99 20.16
CA ARG A 358 -14.53 4.68 20.22
C ARG A 358 -14.82 3.20 19.96
N GLU A 359 -14.23 2.64 18.91
CA GLU A 359 -14.43 1.25 18.51
C GLU A 359 -13.58 0.26 19.34
N ARG A 360 -12.70 0.77 20.20
CA ARG A 360 -11.76 -0.02 21.02
C ARG A 360 -10.86 -0.91 20.15
N ILE A 361 -10.33 -0.34 19.09
CA ILE A 361 -9.39 -1.02 18.20
C ILE A 361 -8.09 -1.25 18.96
N THR A 362 -7.53 -2.44 18.84
CA THR A 362 -6.33 -2.88 19.58
C THR A 362 -5.08 -2.86 18.73
N ASP A 363 -5.25 -2.86 17.40
CA ASP A 363 -4.18 -2.97 16.42
C ASP A 363 -4.46 -2.08 15.22
N VAL A 364 -3.46 -1.33 14.76
CA VAL A 364 -3.55 -0.47 13.58
C VAL A 364 -2.42 -0.84 12.64
N LEU A 365 -2.76 -1.30 11.44
CA LEU A 365 -1.82 -1.64 10.38
C LEU A 365 -1.89 -0.58 9.28
N PHE A 366 -0.76 0.09 9.03
CA PHE A 366 -0.54 0.84 7.81
C PHE A 366 0.07 -0.11 6.78
N THR A 367 -0.67 -0.42 5.71
CA THR A 367 -0.21 -1.26 4.61
C THR A 367 -0.47 -0.59 3.28
N MET A 368 0.59 -0.32 2.55
CA MET A 368 0.50 0.30 1.23
C MET A 368 1.75 0.04 0.41
N CYS A 369 1.65 0.16 -0.91
CA CYS A 369 2.81 0.02 -1.75
C CYS A 369 3.79 1.19 -1.58
N THR A 370 5.06 0.98 -1.96
CA THR A 370 6.11 2.00 -1.87
C THR A 370 5.72 3.29 -2.58
N ALA A 371 5.08 3.20 -3.76
CA ALA A 371 4.64 4.37 -4.51
C ALA A 371 3.60 5.22 -3.75
N SER A 372 2.71 4.59 -2.97
CA SER A 372 1.76 5.29 -2.10
C SER A 372 2.41 5.83 -0.83
N ALA A 373 3.22 5.01 -0.16
CA ALA A 373 3.89 5.38 1.10
C ALA A 373 4.87 6.55 0.90
N CYS A 374 5.56 6.58 -0.22
CA CYS A 374 6.55 7.61 -0.56
C CYS A 374 6.02 8.67 -1.52
N GLY A 375 4.78 8.54 -2.00
CA GLY A 375 4.11 9.46 -2.89
C GLY A 375 3.13 10.40 -2.17
N GLN A 376 2.13 10.87 -2.90
CA GLN A 376 1.14 11.80 -2.39
C GLN A 376 0.17 11.16 -1.39
N ASN A 377 -0.15 9.87 -1.54
CA ASN A 377 -1.16 9.20 -0.73
C ASN A 377 -0.81 9.17 0.76
N CYS A 378 0.47 9.19 1.15
CA CYS A 378 0.87 9.21 2.55
C CYS A 378 0.38 10.47 3.32
N GLN A 379 0.06 11.56 2.62
CA GLN A 379 -0.53 12.76 3.22
C GLN A 379 -1.88 12.46 3.87
N GLY A 380 -2.61 11.46 3.36
CA GLY A 380 -3.86 11.00 3.94
C GLY A 380 -3.73 10.49 5.38
N ILE A 381 -2.55 9.99 5.77
CA ILE A 381 -2.31 9.52 7.14
C ILE A 381 -2.48 10.67 8.15
N GLU A 382 -1.86 11.82 7.90
CA GLU A 382 -1.99 12.99 8.78
C GLU A 382 -3.40 13.59 8.72
N MET A 383 -4.04 13.56 7.55
CA MET A 383 -5.43 14.01 7.39
C MET A 383 -6.39 13.14 8.21
N MET A 384 -6.26 11.82 8.16
CA MET A 384 -7.02 10.88 8.99
C MET A 384 -6.73 11.09 10.48
N ARG A 385 -5.47 11.29 10.86
CA ARG A 385 -5.07 11.49 12.25
C ARG A 385 -5.73 12.74 12.87
N THR A 386 -5.79 13.83 12.12
CA THR A 386 -6.31 15.13 12.60
C THR A 386 -7.79 15.33 12.30
N GLY A 387 -8.40 14.52 11.46
CA GLY A 387 -9.76 14.71 10.96
C GLY A 387 -9.88 15.89 10.00
N ALA A 388 -8.81 16.19 9.23
CA ALA A 388 -8.75 17.33 8.32
C ALA A 388 -9.46 17.09 6.96
N GLY A 389 -10.11 15.95 6.78
CA GLY A 389 -10.77 15.56 5.54
C GLY A 389 -10.07 14.39 4.83
N HIS A 390 -10.19 14.31 3.51
CA HIS A 390 -9.62 13.25 2.68
C HIS A 390 -8.91 13.80 1.44
N LEU A 391 -8.09 12.97 0.80
CA LEU A 391 -7.27 13.39 -0.36
C LEU A 391 -8.04 13.48 -1.67
N ILE A 392 -9.06 12.66 -1.84
CA ILE A 392 -9.79 12.51 -3.10
C ILE A 392 -11.28 12.69 -2.86
N ASP A 393 -11.90 13.62 -3.58
CA ASP A 393 -13.34 13.77 -3.62
C ASP A 393 -13.96 12.67 -4.52
N TRP A 394 -15.08 12.11 -4.07
CA TRP A 394 -15.79 11.03 -4.78
C TRP A 394 -16.62 11.57 -5.95
#